data_759deaa03b24529bc5ef3cb1d852099e
#
_entry.id   759deaa03b24529bc5ef3cb1d852099e
#
_cell.length_a   1.000
_cell.length_b   1.000
_cell.length_c   1.000
_cell.angle_alpha   90.00
_cell.angle_beta   90.00
_cell.angle_gamma   90.00
#
_symmetry.space_group_name_H-M   'P 1'
#
loop_
_entity.id
_entity.type
_entity.pdbx_description
1 polymer ?
#
loop_
_entity_poly.entity_id
_entity_poly.type
_entity_poly.pdbx_seq_one_letter_code
_entity_poly.pdbx_strand_id
1 'polypeptide(L)'
;MIVPEDARRFAGRALGSWRRRRGTTPPAVDATGFYAATTVGPGPRGAVLATESMSGPAGATTWRVRYRTLDAADRPVVASMAIAAPTGPAATPRPVVAWVHGAVGVAPGCGPSRTGFDAWYGDRLLGEGCVVVAPDLTGLGVEGSTHPYLHGLTAGRAVLDAVRAAAELSTTGAGPVTALAGHSAGGHAVLWANELAATAEGDGLDVRLAVPMSPIGDLTVTMARYADDDGRAAFPVQLAATWADVEPVVPADALTPAALARLDDLHTKRLAGLQHTFRGHATRWIRPGGLTTGAWAAALERQSAGRRPGAAPVLLVHGEADDDALVGWTTTLAETIRTTGTEVTLRTYPATDHMAIHDAAQDDVLASLSRALGDDG
;
A
#
# COMPACT_ATOMS: atom_id res chain seq x y z
N MET A 1 -17.88 -26.01 18.58
CA MET A 1 -17.77 -24.59 18.85
C MET A 1 -18.50 -23.84 17.74
N ILE A 2 -19.63 -23.22 18.06
CA ILE A 2 -20.46 -22.50 17.06
C ILE A 2 -19.86 -21.12 16.89
N VAL A 3 -19.33 -20.84 15.69
CA VAL A 3 -18.81 -19.50 15.35
C VAL A 3 -19.99 -18.54 15.36
N PRO A 4 -19.92 -17.40 16.08
CA PRO A 4 -21.01 -16.43 16.14
C PRO A 4 -21.42 -15.93 14.74
N GLU A 5 -22.72 -15.70 14.53
CA GLU A 5 -23.30 -15.32 13.25
C GLU A 5 -22.73 -13.98 12.71
N ASP A 6 -22.31 -13.11 13.61
CA ASP A 6 -21.65 -11.84 13.28
C ASP A 6 -20.27 -12.05 12.63
N ALA A 7 -19.47 -13.03 13.06
CA ALA A 7 -18.19 -13.36 12.44
C ALA A 7 -18.35 -13.84 10.98
N ARG A 8 -19.45 -14.55 10.68
CA ARG A 8 -19.78 -14.99 9.31
C ARG A 8 -20.21 -13.84 8.39
N ARG A 9 -20.88 -12.82 8.93
CA ARG A 9 -21.27 -11.62 8.17
C ARG A 9 -20.05 -10.74 7.85
N PHE A 10 -19.08 -10.64 8.76
CA PHE A 10 -17.83 -9.89 8.55
C PHE A 10 -16.93 -10.57 7.52
N ALA A 11 -16.70 -11.88 7.63
CA ALA A 11 -15.94 -12.65 6.63
C ALA A 11 -16.58 -12.55 5.23
N GLY A 12 -17.91 -12.51 5.14
CA GLY A 12 -18.65 -12.35 3.89
C GLY A 12 -18.47 -10.99 3.23
N ARG A 13 -18.32 -9.89 3.99
CA ARG A 13 -18.09 -8.53 3.46
C ARG A 13 -16.62 -8.33 3.03
N ALA A 14 -15.68 -8.78 3.84
CA ALA A 14 -14.26 -8.74 3.52
C ALA A 14 -13.92 -9.58 2.27
N LEU A 15 -14.45 -10.80 2.18
CA LEU A 15 -14.38 -11.65 0.97
C LEU A 15 -15.09 -11.00 -0.24
N GLY A 16 -16.16 -10.23 -0.02
CA GLY A 16 -16.89 -9.53 -1.07
C GLY A 16 -16.10 -8.36 -1.67
N SER A 17 -15.38 -7.59 -0.87
CA SER A 17 -14.51 -6.50 -1.34
C SER A 17 -13.30 -7.06 -2.08
N TRP A 18 -12.67 -8.07 -1.53
CA TRP A 18 -11.55 -8.78 -2.15
C TRP A 18 -11.94 -9.48 -3.47
N ARG A 19 -13.13 -10.13 -3.55
CA ARG A 19 -13.66 -10.69 -4.81
C ARG A 19 -13.91 -9.61 -5.86
N ARG A 20 -14.37 -8.42 -5.49
CA ARG A 20 -14.51 -7.29 -6.42
C ARG A 20 -13.16 -6.80 -6.97
N ARG A 21 -12.10 -6.87 -6.18
CA ARG A 21 -10.73 -6.54 -6.63
C ARG A 21 -10.14 -7.57 -7.60
N ARG A 22 -10.64 -8.81 -7.60
CA ARG A 22 -10.20 -9.87 -8.53
C ARG A 22 -10.77 -9.74 -9.96
N GLY A 23 -11.55 -8.71 -10.25
CA GLY A 23 -11.94 -8.41 -11.63
C GLY A 23 -10.68 -8.29 -12.52
N THR A 24 -10.73 -8.82 -13.72
CA THR A 24 -9.59 -8.78 -14.66
C THR A 24 -9.39 -7.42 -15.30
N THR A 25 -10.42 -6.57 -15.29
CA THR A 25 -10.45 -5.24 -15.92
C THR A 25 -10.74 -4.18 -14.87
N PRO A 26 -10.06 -3.01 -14.88
CA PRO A 26 -10.41 -1.86 -14.07
C PRO A 26 -11.87 -1.42 -14.30
N PRO A 27 -12.52 -0.77 -13.31
CA PRO A 27 -13.83 -0.18 -13.53
C PRO A 27 -13.77 0.85 -14.67
N ALA A 28 -14.89 1.07 -15.34
CA ALA A 28 -15.03 2.08 -16.38
C ALA A 28 -14.59 3.46 -15.89
N VAL A 29 -14.22 4.32 -16.83
CA VAL A 29 -13.84 5.72 -16.57
C VAL A 29 -14.89 6.39 -15.69
N ASP A 30 -14.44 7.09 -14.66
CA ASP A 30 -15.31 7.83 -13.76
C ASP A 30 -16.10 8.92 -14.52
N ALA A 31 -17.42 8.78 -14.57
CA ALA A 31 -18.30 9.71 -15.27
C ALA A 31 -18.30 11.13 -14.68
N THR A 32 -17.82 11.31 -13.42
CA THR A 32 -17.76 12.62 -12.74
C THR A 32 -16.52 13.43 -13.12
N GLY A 33 -15.51 12.81 -13.73
CA GLY A 33 -14.22 13.43 -14.00
C GLY A 33 -13.37 13.67 -12.74
N PHE A 34 -13.77 13.14 -11.58
CA PHE A 34 -13.01 13.33 -10.33
C PHE A 34 -11.56 12.87 -10.44
N TYR A 35 -11.30 11.81 -11.17
CA TYR A 35 -9.95 11.26 -11.35
C TYR A 35 -9.26 11.74 -12.63
N ALA A 36 -9.80 12.74 -13.32
CA ALA A 36 -9.18 13.29 -14.53
C ALA A 36 -7.74 13.77 -14.26
N ALA A 37 -6.88 13.59 -15.26
CA ALA A 37 -5.50 14.08 -15.22
C ALA A 37 -5.48 15.57 -14.90
N THR A 38 -4.61 15.96 -13.95
CA THR A 38 -4.50 17.34 -13.50
C THR A 38 -3.04 17.62 -13.14
N THR A 39 -2.50 18.71 -13.68
CA THR A 39 -1.23 19.24 -13.22
C THR A 39 -1.42 20.03 -11.94
N VAL A 40 -0.47 19.93 -11.03
CA VAL A 40 -0.45 20.69 -9.77
C VAL A 40 0.90 21.35 -9.61
N GLY A 41 0.89 22.64 -9.22
CA GLY A 41 2.09 23.40 -8.91
C GLY A 41 2.65 23.14 -7.53
N PRO A 42 3.80 23.76 -7.18
CA PRO A 42 4.36 23.72 -5.84
C PRO A 42 3.35 24.17 -4.77
N GLY A 43 3.48 23.64 -3.55
CA GLY A 43 2.62 23.99 -2.42
C GLY A 43 2.76 22.96 -1.28
N PRO A 44 2.00 23.12 -0.19
CA PRO A 44 2.09 22.22 0.96
C PRO A 44 1.83 20.76 0.57
N ARG A 45 2.59 19.86 1.16
CA ARG A 45 2.38 18.42 1.04
C ARG A 45 1.09 18.04 1.75
N GLY A 46 0.35 17.08 1.19
CA GLY A 46 -0.96 16.68 1.70
C GLY A 46 -2.08 17.68 1.39
N ALA A 47 -1.81 18.83 0.74
CA ALA A 47 -2.85 19.80 0.41
C ALA A 47 -4.02 19.16 -0.33
N VAL A 48 -5.23 19.32 0.19
CA VAL A 48 -6.48 18.81 -0.38
C VAL A 48 -6.82 19.60 -1.65
N LEU A 49 -6.98 18.91 -2.75
CA LEU A 49 -7.23 19.51 -4.06
C LEU A 49 -8.71 19.36 -4.49
N ALA A 50 -9.33 18.26 -4.10
CA ALA A 50 -10.75 18.00 -4.38
C ALA A 50 -11.27 16.92 -3.42
N THR A 51 -12.58 17.01 -3.10
CA THR A 51 -13.29 16.02 -2.29
C THR A 51 -14.64 15.70 -2.91
N GLU A 52 -15.07 14.45 -2.82
CA GLU A 52 -16.42 14.03 -3.10
C GLU A 52 -16.89 13.03 -2.05
N SER A 53 -18.14 13.17 -1.61
CA SER A 53 -18.76 12.18 -0.74
C SER A 53 -18.92 10.84 -1.46
N MET A 54 -18.74 9.75 -0.73
CA MET A 54 -18.96 8.40 -1.23
C MET A 54 -19.62 7.51 -0.19
N SER A 55 -20.19 6.40 -0.64
CA SER A 55 -20.73 5.38 0.26
C SER A 55 -19.60 4.72 1.05
N GLY A 56 -19.81 4.51 2.35
CA GLY A 56 -18.83 3.90 3.24
C GLY A 56 -19.46 3.12 4.38
N PRO A 57 -18.69 2.85 5.44
CA PRO A 57 -19.14 2.15 6.63
C PRO A 57 -20.29 2.86 7.34
N ALA A 58 -21.15 2.10 7.99
CA ALA A 58 -22.21 2.67 8.84
C ALA A 58 -21.60 3.44 10.02
N GLY A 59 -22.18 4.59 10.36
CA GLY A 59 -21.69 5.43 11.44
C GLY A 59 -20.46 6.28 11.08
N ALA A 60 -20.05 6.29 9.80
CA ALA A 60 -18.96 7.12 9.30
C ALA A 60 -19.42 7.99 8.13
N THR A 61 -18.78 9.14 8.00
CA THR A 61 -18.80 9.92 6.75
C THR A 61 -17.56 9.54 5.94
N THR A 62 -17.76 9.32 4.63
CA THR A 62 -16.72 8.81 3.75
C THR A 62 -16.58 9.70 2.52
N TRP A 63 -15.35 9.98 2.16
CA TRP A 63 -15.01 10.79 0.98
C TRP A 63 -13.95 10.10 0.14
N ARG A 64 -13.95 10.38 -1.15
CA ARG A 64 -12.77 10.30 -1.99
C ARG A 64 -12.11 11.67 -2.04
N VAL A 65 -10.80 11.68 -1.96
CA VAL A 65 -10.00 12.91 -1.84
C VAL A 65 -8.86 12.85 -2.83
N ARG A 66 -8.61 13.97 -3.51
CA ARG A 66 -7.37 14.20 -4.27
C ARG A 66 -6.48 15.12 -3.46
N TYR A 67 -5.21 14.79 -3.38
CA TYR A 67 -4.25 15.55 -2.59
C TYR A 67 -2.90 15.68 -3.30
N ARG A 68 -2.12 16.66 -2.89
CA ARG A 68 -0.76 16.88 -3.40
C ARG A 68 0.23 15.96 -2.70
N THR A 69 1.10 15.33 -3.50
CA THR A 69 2.28 14.62 -3.04
C THR A 69 3.46 14.92 -3.95
N LEU A 70 4.58 14.23 -3.76
CA LEU A 70 5.77 14.36 -4.60
C LEU A 70 6.09 13.02 -5.29
N ASP A 71 6.57 13.10 -6.53
CA ASP A 71 7.15 11.96 -7.22
C ASP A 71 8.62 11.70 -6.78
N ALA A 72 9.30 10.77 -7.48
CA ALA A 72 10.69 10.40 -7.19
C ALA A 72 11.71 11.54 -7.47
N ALA A 73 11.33 12.51 -8.28
CA ALA A 73 12.16 13.66 -8.67
C ALA A 73 11.75 14.96 -7.95
N ASP A 74 11.06 14.85 -6.80
CA ASP A 74 10.54 15.95 -5.99
C ASP A 74 9.56 16.88 -6.73
N ARG A 75 8.96 16.41 -7.84
CA ARG A 75 7.96 17.17 -8.57
C ARG A 75 6.59 16.97 -7.93
N PRO A 76 5.78 18.06 -7.78
CA PRO A 76 4.42 17.94 -7.26
C PRO A 76 3.55 17.12 -8.22
N VAL A 77 2.84 16.14 -7.66
CA VAL A 77 1.89 15.29 -8.37
C VAL A 77 0.61 15.14 -7.55
N VAL A 78 -0.45 14.69 -8.22
CA VAL A 78 -1.74 14.43 -7.58
C VAL A 78 -1.84 12.94 -7.26
N ALA A 79 -2.16 12.64 -6.01
CA ALA A 79 -2.60 11.31 -5.58
C ALA A 79 -4.07 11.35 -5.14
N SER A 80 -4.66 10.17 -4.96
CA SER A 80 -6.01 10.01 -4.45
C SER A 80 -6.08 9.02 -3.31
N MET A 81 -7.16 9.10 -2.52
CA MET A 81 -7.47 8.18 -1.44
C MET A 81 -8.97 8.09 -1.20
N ALA A 82 -9.40 7.05 -0.51
CA ALA A 82 -10.64 7.06 0.25
C ALA A 82 -10.33 7.37 1.72
N ILE A 83 -11.20 8.16 2.37
CA ILE A 83 -11.10 8.49 3.78
C ILE A 83 -12.45 8.31 4.44
N ALA A 84 -12.47 7.74 5.64
CA ALA A 84 -13.65 7.63 6.47
C ALA A 84 -13.35 8.18 7.88
N ALA A 85 -14.31 8.94 8.42
CA ALA A 85 -14.26 9.47 9.78
C ALA A 85 -15.56 9.17 10.50
N PRO A 86 -15.54 8.89 11.82
CA PRO A 86 -16.76 8.74 12.62
C PRO A 86 -17.65 9.98 12.50
N THR A 87 -18.98 9.78 12.40
CA THR A 87 -19.94 10.89 12.36
C THR A 87 -19.96 11.67 13.68
N GLY A 88 -20.25 12.97 13.60
CA GLY A 88 -20.35 13.85 14.76
C GLY A 88 -19.04 14.56 15.12
N PRO A 89 -19.12 15.54 16.04
CA PRO A 89 -17.94 16.31 16.45
C PRO A 89 -16.95 15.46 17.22
N ALA A 90 -15.66 15.74 17.04
CA ALA A 90 -14.60 15.18 17.85
C ALA A 90 -14.37 16.05 19.10
N ALA A 91 -14.34 15.44 20.28
CA ALA A 91 -14.04 16.17 21.53
C ALA A 91 -12.52 16.51 21.62
N THR A 92 -11.70 15.65 21.05
CA THR A 92 -10.24 15.81 20.90
C THR A 92 -9.85 15.46 19.46
N PRO A 93 -8.67 15.89 18.98
CA PRO A 93 -8.18 15.44 17.67
C PRO A 93 -8.16 13.91 17.58
N ARG A 94 -8.76 13.37 16.51
CA ARG A 94 -8.86 11.92 16.31
C ARG A 94 -7.55 11.35 15.81
N PRO A 95 -7.10 10.20 16.34
CA PRO A 95 -5.98 9.50 15.76
C PRO A 95 -6.28 9.01 14.34
N VAL A 96 -5.25 8.90 13.52
CA VAL A 96 -5.35 8.48 12.11
C VAL A 96 -4.72 7.11 11.93
N VAL A 97 -5.41 6.21 11.24
CA VAL A 97 -4.81 4.96 10.75
C VAL A 97 -4.74 5.02 9.23
N ALA A 98 -3.54 4.98 8.69
CA ALA A 98 -3.32 4.79 7.26
C ALA A 98 -3.31 3.30 6.94
N TRP A 99 -4.30 2.84 6.16
CA TRP A 99 -4.36 1.47 5.67
C TRP A 99 -3.90 1.42 4.22
N VAL A 100 -2.80 0.69 3.94
CA VAL A 100 -2.20 0.60 2.61
C VAL A 100 -2.46 -0.78 2.00
N HIS A 101 -3.10 -0.77 0.83
CA HIS A 101 -3.50 -1.98 0.11
C HIS A 101 -2.31 -2.75 -0.49
N GLY A 102 -2.48 -4.05 -0.69
CA GLY A 102 -1.55 -4.89 -1.46
C GLY A 102 -1.62 -4.61 -2.97
N ALA A 103 -0.91 -5.40 -3.77
CA ALA A 103 -0.88 -5.24 -5.22
C ALA A 103 -2.28 -5.33 -5.87
N VAL A 104 -2.61 -4.37 -6.74
CA VAL A 104 -3.91 -4.28 -7.45
C VAL A 104 -3.76 -4.20 -8.97
N GLY A 105 -2.55 -4.01 -9.47
CA GLY A 105 -2.18 -3.60 -10.81
C GLY A 105 -1.57 -2.22 -10.80
N VAL A 106 -1.21 -1.67 -11.97
CA VAL A 106 -0.47 -0.40 -12.07
C VAL A 106 -1.22 0.68 -12.87
N ALA A 107 -2.34 0.34 -13.48
CA ALA A 107 -3.18 1.32 -14.18
C ALA A 107 -3.89 2.27 -13.20
N PRO A 108 -4.13 3.53 -13.56
CA PRO A 108 -4.93 4.45 -12.73
C PRO A 108 -6.28 3.86 -12.32
N GLY A 109 -6.96 3.17 -13.21
CA GLY A 109 -8.23 2.48 -12.95
C GLY A 109 -8.16 1.38 -11.87
N CYS A 110 -6.97 0.99 -11.41
CA CYS A 110 -6.79 0.02 -10.34
C CYS A 110 -6.90 0.65 -8.94
N GLY A 111 -6.88 1.99 -8.81
CA GLY A 111 -6.98 2.66 -7.53
C GLY A 111 -8.21 2.23 -6.72
N PRO A 112 -8.02 1.76 -5.46
CA PRO A 112 -9.14 1.27 -4.66
C PRO A 112 -10.24 2.28 -4.42
N SER A 113 -9.92 3.57 -4.26
CA SER A 113 -10.90 4.63 -4.03
C SER A 113 -11.92 4.80 -5.16
N ARG A 114 -11.60 4.31 -6.37
CA ARG A 114 -12.54 4.28 -7.51
C ARG A 114 -13.69 3.29 -7.31
N THR A 115 -13.53 2.30 -6.46
CA THR A 115 -14.52 1.23 -6.24
C THR A 115 -15.21 1.29 -4.89
N GLY A 116 -14.69 2.06 -3.96
CA GLY A 116 -15.26 2.20 -2.63
C GLY A 116 -14.23 2.47 -1.55
N PHE A 117 -14.68 2.61 -0.32
CA PHE A 117 -13.81 2.60 0.84
C PHE A 117 -13.37 1.16 1.11
N ASP A 118 -12.07 0.94 1.19
CA ASP A 118 -11.49 -0.39 1.30
C ASP A 118 -10.27 -0.38 2.23
N ALA A 119 -10.55 -0.53 3.50
CA ALA A 119 -9.55 -0.72 4.55
C ALA A 119 -9.93 -1.93 5.39
N TRP A 120 -9.00 -2.88 5.56
CA TRP A 120 -9.16 -3.95 6.52
C TRP A 120 -9.26 -3.33 7.92
N TYR A 121 -10.10 -3.91 8.77
CA TYR A 121 -10.38 -3.39 10.11
C TYR A 121 -11.03 -2.00 10.16
N GLY A 122 -11.34 -1.38 9.01
CA GLY A 122 -11.87 -0.01 8.96
C GLY A 122 -13.09 0.20 9.85
N ASP A 123 -14.07 -0.72 9.83
CA ASP A 123 -15.28 -0.64 10.68
C ASP A 123 -14.93 -0.63 12.18
N ARG A 124 -13.92 -1.43 12.61
CA ARG A 124 -13.48 -1.52 13.99
C ARG A 124 -12.75 -0.26 14.43
N LEU A 125 -11.82 0.21 13.61
CA LEU A 125 -11.04 1.42 13.87
C LEU A 125 -11.92 2.68 13.93
N LEU A 126 -12.91 2.77 13.03
CA LEU A 126 -13.93 3.83 13.09
C LEU A 126 -14.77 3.77 14.38
N GLY A 127 -15.14 2.55 14.82
CA GLY A 127 -15.83 2.33 16.09
C GLY A 127 -15.00 2.74 17.32
N GLU A 128 -13.67 2.70 17.23
CA GLU A 128 -12.74 3.17 18.26
C GLU A 128 -12.42 4.68 18.15
N GLY A 129 -13.08 5.39 17.23
CA GLY A 129 -12.94 6.84 17.07
C GLY A 129 -11.84 7.29 16.11
N CYS A 130 -11.13 6.37 15.48
CA CYS A 130 -10.06 6.70 14.53
C CYS A 130 -10.61 7.25 13.22
N VAL A 131 -9.86 8.13 12.57
CA VAL A 131 -9.98 8.42 11.14
C VAL A 131 -9.18 7.37 10.38
N VAL A 132 -9.76 6.78 9.33
CA VAL A 132 -9.09 5.77 8.50
C VAL A 132 -8.87 6.33 7.11
N VAL A 133 -7.61 6.41 6.68
CA VAL A 133 -7.22 6.80 5.32
C VAL A 133 -6.75 5.58 4.54
N ALA A 134 -7.21 5.43 3.30
CA ALA A 134 -6.84 4.37 2.39
C ALA A 134 -6.28 4.97 1.09
N PRO A 135 -4.96 5.28 1.03
CA PRO A 135 -4.35 5.88 -0.15
C PRO A 135 -4.34 4.91 -1.33
N ASP A 136 -4.56 5.45 -2.54
CA ASP A 136 -4.41 4.69 -3.79
C ASP A 136 -2.94 4.48 -4.18
N LEU A 137 -2.03 5.24 -3.60
CA LEU A 137 -0.63 5.44 -3.98
C LEU A 137 -0.47 6.22 -5.30
N THR A 138 0.70 6.84 -5.48
CA THR A 138 1.00 7.65 -6.67
C THR A 138 0.85 6.82 -7.95
N GLY A 139 0.17 7.38 -8.94
CA GLY A 139 -0.07 6.72 -10.24
C GLY A 139 -1.28 5.79 -10.27
N LEU A 140 -1.91 5.53 -9.12
CA LEU A 140 -3.23 4.89 -9.04
C LEU A 140 -4.31 5.94 -8.77
N GLY A 141 -5.54 5.63 -9.16
CA GLY A 141 -6.69 6.53 -9.01
C GLY A 141 -6.70 7.62 -10.08
N VAL A 142 -5.80 8.59 -10.00
CA VAL A 142 -5.77 9.75 -10.92
C VAL A 142 -5.16 9.37 -12.27
N GLU A 143 -5.81 9.80 -13.35
CA GLU A 143 -5.35 9.59 -14.73
C GLU A 143 -4.07 10.36 -15.05
N GLY A 144 -3.33 9.93 -16.07
CA GLY A 144 -2.17 10.66 -16.62
C GLY A 144 -0.82 10.24 -16.05
N SER A 145 -0.77 9.28 -15.11
CA SER A 145 0.47 8.69 -14.60
C SER A 145 0.32 7.19 -14.41
N THR A 146 1.43 6.48 -14.32
CA THR A 146 1.46 5.04 -14.03
C THR A 146 2.04 4.83 -12.65
N HIS A 147 1.49 3.89 -11.90
CA HIS A 147 1.98 3.56 -10.56
C HIS A 147 3.35 2.88 -10.64
N PRO A 148 4.42 3.48 -10.09
CA PRO A 148 5.73 2.82 -10.00
C PRO A 148 5.66 1.72 -8.93
N TYR A 149 5.37 0.51 -9.38
CA TYR A 149 5.08 -0.63 -8.51
C TYR A 149 6.25 -0.96 -7.58
N LEU A 150 6.03 -1.00 -6.27
CA LEU A 150 7.05 -1.22 -5.23
C LEU A 150 8.18 -0.17 -5.21
N HIS A 151 7.96 1.02 -5.76
CA HIS A 151 8.92 2.10 -5.60
C HIS A 151 8.68 2.78 -4.23
N GLY A 152 9.55 2.49 -3.27
CA GLY A 152 9.32 2.79 -1.86
C GLY A 152 9.22 4.28 -1.57
N LEU A 153 10.12 5.11 -2.14
CA LEU A 153 10.12 6.56 -1.92
C LEU A 153 8.77 7.20 -2.30
N THR A 154 8.25 6.89 -3.50
CA THR A 154 6.97 7.49 -3.95
C THR A 154 5.79 6.96 -3.15
N ALA A 155 5.80 5.67 -2.80
CA ALA A 155 4.74 5.04 -2.01
C ALA A 155 4.71 5.61 -0.57
N GLY A 156 5.86 5.70 0.09
CA GLY A 156 5.96 6.25 1.45
C GLY A 156 5.52 7.72 1.51
N ARG A 157 5.93 8.54 0.53
CA ARG A 157 5.47 9.93 0.40
C ARG A 157 3.95 10.02 0.25
N ALA A 158 3.35 9.22 -0.63
CA ALA A 158 1.90 9.21 -0.81
C ALA A 158 1.16 8.83 0.47
N VAL A 159 1.68 7.89 1.26
CA VAL A 159 1.09 7.49 2.55
C VAL A 159 1.14 8.64 3.56
N LEU A 160 2.30 9.28 3.77
CA LEU A 160 2.43 10.38 4.72
C LEU A 160 1.59 11.60 4.32
N ASP A 161 1.52 11.90 3.02
CA ASP A 161 0.73 13.01 2.51
C ASP A 161 -0.79 12.73 2.56
N ALA A 162 -1.22 11.47 2.48
CA ALA A 162 -2.61 11.09 2.73
C ALA A 162 -3.03 11.37 4.20
N VAL A 163 -2.13 11.12 5.16
CA VAL A 163 -2.38 11.47 6.57
C VAL A 163 -2.48 12.98 6.75
N ARG A 164 -1.58 13.76 6.14
CA ARG A 164 -1.66 15.23 6.17
C ARG A 164 -2.96 15.75 5.56
N ALA A 165 -3.38 15.19 4.44
CA ALA A 165 -4.63 15.57 3.79
C ALA A 165 -5.86 15.26 4.67
N ALA A 166 -5.81 14.20 5.48
CA ALA A 166 -6.86 13.94 6.47
C ALA A 166 -6.94 15.02 7.53
N ALA A 167 -5.80 15.51 8.03
CA ALA A 167 -5.76 16.58 9.01
C ALA A 167 -6.18 17.95 8.42
N GLU A 168 -5.87 18.21 7.13
CA GLU A 168 -6.33 19.42 6.44
C GLU A 168 -7.85 19.43 6.22
N LEU A 169 -8.47 18.27 6.04
CA LEU A 169 -9.91 18.15 5.88
C LEU A 169 -10.60 18.23 7.25
N SER A 170 -10.89 19.45 7.70
CA SER A 170 -11.41 19.76 9.06
C SER A 170 -12.63 18.95 9.49
N THR A 171 -13.45 18.49 8.52
CA THR A 171 -14.63 17.67 8.78
C THR A 171 -14.33 16.28 9.32
N THR A 172 -13.07 15.80 9.22
CA THR A 172 -12.64 14.50 9.75
C THR A 172 -12.36 14.55 11.25
N GLY A 173 -11.91 15.72 11.75
CA GLY A 173 -11.38 15.88 13.10
C GLY A 173 -10.03 15.19 13.32
N ALA A 174 -9.30 14.83 12.24
CA ALA A 174 -8.02 14.14 12.31
C ALA A 174 -6.95 15.00 13.00
N GLY A 175 -6.19 14.38 13.90
CA GLY A 175 -5.01 14.94 14.56
C GLY A 175 -3.69 14.41 13.99
N PRO A 176 -2.55 14.74 14.61
CA PRO A 176 -1.23 14.30 14.17
C PRO A 176 -0.89 12.86 14.55
N VAL A 177 -1.53 12.32 15.61
CA VAL A 177 -1.25 10.96 16.11
C VAL A 177 -1.66 9.93 15.06
N THR A 178 -0.72 9.11 14.64
CA THR A 178 -0.87 8.26 13.46
C THR A 178 -0.32 6.86 13.69
N ALA A 179 -1.00 5.87 13.15
CA ALA A 179 -0.45 4.54 12.92
C ALA A 179 -0.53 4.18 11.44
N LEU A 180 0.46 3.41 10.98
CA LEU A 180 0.59 2.96 9.60
C LEU A 180 0.37 1.45 9.54
N ALA A 181 -0.56 0.98 8.73
CA ALA A 181 -0.81 -0.46 8.54
C ALA A 181 -0.96 -0.78 7.06
N GLY A 182 -0.50 -1.95 6.63
CA GLY A 182 -0.63 -2.32 5.23
C GLY A 182 -0.16 -3.75 4.95
N HIS A 183 -0.65 -4.32 3.86
CA HIS A 183 -0.44 -5.72 3.52
C HIS A 183 0.39 -5.89 2.26
N SER A 184 1.30 -6.87 2.23
CA SER A 184 2.06 -7.24 1.02
C SER A 184 2.85 -6.04 0.46
N ALA A 185 2.57 -5.60 -0.78
CA ALA A 185 3.11 -4.35 -1.35
C ALA A 185 2.77 -3.11 -0.49
N GLY A 186 1.60 -3.09 0.18
CA GLY A 186 1.24 -2.05 1.14
C GLY A 186 2.10 -2.10 2.41
N GLY A 187 2.52 -3.29 2.83
CA GLY A 187 3.49 -3.46 3.93
C GLY A 187 4.86 -2.87 3.58
N HIS A 188 5.30 -3.00 2.32
CA HIS A 188 6.47 -2.32 1.79
C HIS A 188 6.34 -0.79 1.89
N ALA A 189 5.20 -0.24 1.44
CA ALA A 189 4.93 1.19 1.51
C ALA A 189 4.88 1.72 2.95
N VAL A 190 4.35 0.93 3.90
CA VAL A 190 4.31 1.26 5.34
C VAL A 190 5.72 1.33 5.93
N LEU A 191 6.59 0.38 5.61
CA LEU A 191 7.98 0.42 6.06
C LEU A 191 8.70 1.68 5.54
N TRP A 192 8.55 2.00 4.25
CA TRP A 192 9.10 3.22 3.68
C TRP A 192 8.50 4.50 4.28
N ALA A 193 7.19 4.53 4.53
CA ALA A 193 6.55 5.66 5.20
C ALA A 193 7.11 5.86 6.62
N ASN A 194 7.35 4.78 7.36
CA ASN A 194 7.96 4.83 8.69
C ASN A 194 9.42 5.31 8.65
N GLU A 195 10.21 4.87 7.67
CA GLU A 195 11.58 5.36 7.45
C GLU A 195 11.60 6.85 7.07
N LEU A 196 10.72 7.28 6.16
CA LEU A 196 10.60 8.68 5.76
C LEU A 196 10.10 9.57 6.91
N ALA A 197 9.20 9.06 7.75
CA ALA A 197 8.69 9.80 8.92
C ALA A 197 9.79 10.11 9.95
N ALA A 198 10.89 9.35 9.96
CA ALA A 198 12.06 9.66 10.79
C ALA A 198 12.95 10.80 10.24
N THR A 199 12.59 11.39 9.11
CA THR A 199 13.29 12.51 8.44
C THR A 199 12.39 13.74 8.40
N ALA A 200 12.83 14.83 7.78
CA ALA A 200 12.00 16.01 7.52
C ALA A 200 10.72 15.70 6.69
N GLU A 201 10.68 14.57 6.00
CA GLU A 201 9.47 14.06 5.34
C GLU A 201 8.32 13.76 6.32
N GLY A 202 8.63 13.54 7.62
CA GLY A 202 7.67 13.27 8.69
C GLY A 202 7.18 14.49 9.47
N ASP A 203 7.68 15.68 9.15
CA ASP A 203 7.33 16.90 9.91
C ASP A 203 5.81 17.10 10.04
N GLY A 204 5.37 17.35 11.27
CA GLY A 204 3.97 17.54 11.62
C GLY A 204 3.16 16.26 11.82
N LEU A 205 3.77 15.07 11.74
CA LEU A 205 3.15 13.78 12.02
C LEU A 205 3.74 13.15 13.28
N ASP A 206 2.89 12.54 14.09
CA ASP A 206 3.28 11.74 15.27
C ASP A 206 2.99 10.27 14.96
N VAL A 207 3.94 9.61 14.29
CA VAL A 207 3.81 8.19 13.93
C VAL A 207 4.18 7.35 15.14
N ARG A 208 3.24 6.58 15.67
CA ARG A 208 3.40 5.80 16.91
C ARG A 208 3.57 4.29 16.69
N LEU A 209 3.12 3.76 15.55
CA LEU A 209 3.26 2.33 15.23
C LEU A 209 3.21 2.11 13.72
N ALA A 210 4.06 1.22 13.22
CA ALA A 210 3.98 0.69 11.86
C ALA A 210 3.68 -0.82 11.91
N VAL A 211 2.63 -1.26 11.18
CA VAL A 211 2.15 -2.64 11.13
C VAL A 211 2.20 -3.18 9.69
N PRO A 212 3.37 -3.54 9.17
CA PRO A 212 3.47 -4.23 7.88
C PRO A 212 3.09 -5.71 8.04
N MET A 213 2.07 -6.14 7.28
CA MET A 213 1.51 -7.49 7.30
C MET A 213 1.97 -8.26 6.06
N SER A 214 2.58 -9.44 6.22
CA SER A 214 3.17 -10.22 5.12
C SER A 214 3.91 -9.35 4.09
N PRO A 215 4.83 -8.45 4.54
CA PRO A 215 5.38 -7.39 3.69
C PRO A 215 6.37 -7.92 2.66
N ILE A 216 6.48 -7.20 1.55
CA ILE A 216 7.61 -7.31 0.63
C ILE A 216 8.70 -6.36 1.14
N GLY A 217 9.74 -6.90 1.82
CA GLY A 217 10.82 -6.09 2.40
C GLY A 217 12.00 -5.94 1.46
N ASP A 218 12.70 -7.03 1.18
CA ASP A 218 13.86 -7.08 0.28
C ASP A 218 13.42 -7.37 -1.15
N LEU A 219 13.52 -6.36 -2.01
CA LEU A 219 13.14 -6.48 -3.41
C LEU A 219 14.11 -7.34 -4.22
N THR A 220 15.39 -7.41 -3.82
CA THR A 220 16.40 -8.19 -4.53
C THR A 220 16.08 -9.68 -4.47
N VAL A 221 15.82 -10.17 -3.26
CA VAL A 221 15.46 -11.58 -3.02
C VAL A 221 14.10 -11.91 -3.61
N THR A 222 13.12 -11.01 -3.41
CA THR A 222 11.75 -11.22 -3.90
C THR A 222 11.68 -11.26 -5.41
N MET A 223 12.32 -10.30 -6.10
CA MET A 223 12.28 -10.24 -7.57
C MET A 223 13.12 -11.35 -8.21
N ALA A 224 14.22 -11.77 -7.56
CA ALA A 224 14.97 -12.94 -8.01
C ALA A 224 14.07 -14.19 -8.03
N ARG A 225 13.37 -14.47 -6.92
CA ARG A 225 12.45 -15.61 -6.85
C ARG A 225 11.31 -15.50 -7.86
N TYR A 226 10.67 -14.33 -7.97
CA TYR A 226 9.53 -14.16 -8.86
C TYR A 226 9.91 -14.23 -10.34
N ALA A 227 11.16 -13.88 -10.69
CA ALA A 227 11.68 -14.00 -12.03
C ALA A 227 11.93 -15.47 -12.45
N ASP A 228 12.01 -16.39 -11.50
CA ASP A 228 12.18 -17.84 -11.74
C ASP A 228 10.88 -18.64 -11.47
N ASP A 229 9.80 -17.98 -11.03
CA ASP A 229 8.53 -18.63 -10.68
C ASP A 229 7.48 -18.43 -11.78
N ASP A 230 7.04 -19.52 -12.39
CA ASP A 230 6.10 -19.54 -13.51
C ASP A 230 4.72 -18.92 -13.18
N GLY A 231 4.37 -18.85 -11.90
CA GLY A 231 3.10 -18.25 -11.42
C GLY A 231 3.19 -16.75 -11.13
N ARG A 232 4.41 -16.20 -10.98
CA ARG A 232 4.64 -14.86 -10.41
C ARG A 232 5.23 -13.83 -11.35
N ALA A 233 5.47 -14.17 -12.61
CA ALA A 233 6.10 -13.27 -13.60
C ALA A 233 5.39 -11.91 -13.76
N ALA A 234 4.10 -11.81 -13.47
CA ALA A 234 3.36 -10.54 -13.52
C ALA A 234 3.92 -9.46 -12.58
N PHE A 235 4.50 -9.83 -11.43
CA PHE A 235 5.04 -8.87 -10.48
C PHE A 235 6.33 -8.21 -10.98
N PRO A 236 7.39 -8.97 -11.37
CA PRO A 236 8.58 -8.37 -11.95
C PRO A 236 8.33 -7.65 -13.27
N VAL A 237 7.35 -8.08 -14.09
CA VAL A 237 6.96 -7.33 -15.30
C VAL A 237 6.38 -5.97 -14.97
N GLN A 238 5.46 -5.88 -13.99
CA GLN A 238 4.90 -4.60 -13.53
C GLN A 238 6.01 -3.68 -13.01
N LEU A 239 6.91 -4.19 -12.17
CA LEU A 239 8.03 -3.42 -11.64
C LEU A 239 8.93 -2.91 -12.77
N ALA A 240 9.42 -3.80 -13.63
CA ALA A 240 10.36 -3.44 -14.68
C ALA A 240 9.76 -2.46 -15.71
N ALA A 241 8.46 -2.57 -16.00
CA ALA A 241 7.78 -1.68 -16.93
C ALA A 241 7.54 -0.28 -16.38
N THR A 242 7.45 -0.11 -15.05
CA THR A 242 7.03 1.16 -14.43
C THR A 242 8.16 1.95 -13.79
N TRP A 243 9.38 1.39 -13.72
CA TRP A 243 10.49 2.06 -13.05
C TRP A 243 11.35 2.97 -13.94
N ALA A 244 11.21 2.91 -15.27
CA ALA A 244 12.03 3.72 -16.18
C ALA A 244 11.89 5.24 -15.95
N ASP A 245 10.76 5.69 -15.41
CA ASP A 245 10.49 7.11 -15.11
C ASP A 245 10.96 7.54 -13.71
N VAL A 246 11.33 6.58 -12.84
CA VAL A 246 11.65 6.84 -11.43
C VAL A 246 13.03 6.33 -11.02
N GLU A 247 13.64 5.45 -11.81
CA GLU A 247 14.96 4.86 -11.60
C GLU A 247 15.76 4.86 -12.91
N PRO A 248 17.09 4.95 -12.86
CA PRO A 248 17.93 4.94 -14.05
C PRO A 248 18.11 3.50 -14.59
N VAL A 249 17.02 2.89 -15.03
CA VAL A 249 16.95 1.52 -15.53
C VAL A 249 16.25 1.46 -16.89
N VAL A 250 16.54 0.41 -17.65
CA VAL A 250 15.95 0.19 -18.98
C VAL A 250 15.11 -1.08 -18.93
N PRO A 251 13.80 -1.02 -19.20
CA PRO A 251 12.94 -2.21 -19.17
C PRO A 251 13.40 -3.35 -20.06
N ALA A 252 13.98 -3.05 -21.23
CA ALA A 252 14.48 -4.06 -22.16
C ALA A 252 15.70 -4.86 -21.64
N ASP A 253 16.39 -4.38 -20.59
CA ASP A 253 17.46 -5.14 -19.95
C ASP A 253 16.90 -6.27 -19.06
N ALA A 254 15.71 -6.06 -18.49
CA ALA A 254 15.03 -7.03 -17.64
C ALA A 254 13.95 -7.84 -18.37
N LEU A 255 13.26 -7.24 -19.33
CA LEU A 255 12.12 -7.83 -20.02
C LEU A 255 12.50 -8.41 -21.38
N THR A 256 11.87 -9.54 -21.74
CA THR A 256 11.99 -10.11 -23.08
C THR A 256 11.18 -9.31 -24.09
N PRO A 257 11.44 -9.49 -25.42
CA PRO A 257 10.58 -8.91 -26.46
C PRO A 257 9.12 -9.33 -26.33
N ALA A 258 8.83 -10.55 -25.84
CA ALA A 258 7.47 -11.03 -25.63
C ALA A 258 6.74 -10.26 -24.53
N ALA A 259 7.44 -9.88 -23.45
CA ALA A 259 6.90 -9.04 -22.39
C ALA A 259 6.71 -7.60 -22.88
N LEU A 260 7.71 -7.03 -23.56
CA LEU A 260 7.65 -5.67 -24.09
C LEU A 260 6.47 -5.47 -25.06
N ALA A 261 6.15 -6.47 -25.87
CA ALA A 261 4.98 -6.44 -26.77
C ALA A 261 3.62 -6.50 -26.04
N ARG A 262 3.61 -6.68 -24.71
CA ARG A 262 2.40 -6.81 -23.90
C ARG A 262 2.26 -5.70 -22.84
N LEU A 263 3.09 -4.65 -22.87
CA LEU A 263 3.06 -3.59 -21.87
C LEU A 263 1.73 -2.80 -21.86
N ASP A 264 1.04 -2.71 -22.98
CA ASP A 264 -0.29 -2.09 -23.06
C ASP A 264 -1.33 -2.77 -22.13
N ASP A 265 -1.15 -4.07 -21.86
CA ASP A 265 -2.00 -4.80 -20.92
C ASP A 265 -1.93 -4.22 -19.49
N LEU A 266 -0.81 -3.61 -19.11
CA LEU A 266 -0.62 -2.96 -17.80
C LEU A 266 -1.58 -1.78 -17.61
N HIS A 267 -1.97 -1.09 -18.67
CA HIS A 267 -2.88 0.06 -18.64
C HIS A 267 -4.35 -0.34 -18.65
N THR A 268 -4.66 -1.60 -18.97
CA THR A 268 -6.03 -2.06 -19.20
C THR A 268 -6.48 -3.18 -18.29
N LYS A 269 -5.58 -3.75 -17.46
CA LYS A 269 -5.87 -4.91 -16.62
C LYS A 269 -5.55 -4.67 -15.15
N ARG A 270 -6.34 -5.28 -14.28
CA ARG A 270 -6.02 -5.45 -12.86
C ARG A 270 -5.04 -6.60 -12.66
N LEU A 271 -4.49 -6.74 -11.46
CA LEU A 271 -3.52 -7.77 -11.10
C LEU A 271 -3.92 -9.17 -11.58
N ALA A 272 -5.15 -9.63 -11.33
CA ALA A 272 -5.59 -10.96 -11.77
C ALA A 272 -5.55 -11.12 -13.32
N GLY A 273 -5.87 -10.07 -14.06
CA GLY A 273 -5.74 -10.05 -15.52
C GLY A 273 -4.29 -10.08 -15.98
N LEU A 274 -3.39 -9.40 -15.26
CA LEU A 274 -1.95 -9.42 -15.52
C LEU A 274 -1.34 -10.78 -15.20
N GLN A 275 -1.70 -11.40 -14.08
CA GLN A 275 -1.27 -12.76 -13.74
C GLN A 275 -1.70 -13.77 -14.82
N HIS A 276 -2.92 -13.60 -15.37
CA HIS A 276 -3.35 -14.43 -16.50
C HIS A 276 -2.55 -14.14 -17.78
N THR A 277 -2.25 -12.88 -18.08
CA THR A 277 -1.46 -12.47 -19.28
C THR A 277 -0.04 -13.02 -19.22
N PHE A 278 0.63 -12.84 -18.08
CA PHE A 278 2.03 -13.20 -17.88
C PHE A 278 2.23 -14.58 -17.25
N ARG A 279 1.27 -15.48 -17.42
CA ARG A 279 1.37 -16.88 -16.97
C ARG A 279 2.35 -17.70 -17.83
N GLY A 280 2.72 -18.87 -17.31
CA GLY A 280 3.63 -19.82 -17.92
C GLY A 280 5.09 -19.52 -17.58
N HIS A 281 6.02 -20.15 -18.28
CA HIS A 281 7.44 -20.06 -17.90
C HIS A 281 7.93 -18.62 -17.74
N ALA A 282 8.48 -18.31 -16.58
CA ALA A 282 8.94 -16.96 -16.22
C ALA A 282 9.96 -16.43 -17.25
N THR A 283 10.83 -17.30 -17.77
CA THR A 283 11.82 -16.96 -18.81
C THR A 283 11.22 -16.51 -20.15
N ARG A 284 9.92 -16.75 -20.36
CA ARG A 284 9.20 -16.16 -21.50
C ARG A 284 9.09 -14.64 -21.36
N TRP A 285 9.05 -14.14 -20.15
CA TRP A 285 8.72 -12.74 -19.84
C TRP A 285 9.92 -11.98 -19.28
N ILE A 286 10.73 -12.63 -18.47
CA ILE A 286 11.88 -12.05 -17.77
C ILE A 286 13.16 -12.63 -18.35
N ARG A 287 14.13 -11.76 -18.63
CA ARG A 287 15.49 -12.18 -19.04
C ARG A 287 16.21 -12.80 -17.85
N PRO A 288 16.85 -13.95 -17.99
CA PRO A 288 17.69 -14.52 -16.92
C PRO A 288 18.73 -13.51 -16.43
N GLY A 289 18.75 -13.26 -15.11
CA GLY A 289 19.63 -12.27 -14.48
C GLY A 289 19.27 -10.81 -14.74
N GLY A 290 18.26 -10.50 -15.56
CA GLY A 290 17.94 -9.13 -15.98
C GLY A 290 17.58 -8.19 -14.85
N LEU A 291 16.95 -8.68 -13.77
CA LEU A 291 16.64 -7.89 -12.58
C LEU A 291 17.71 -7.98 -11.48
N THR A 292 18.59 -9.00 -11.52
CA THR A 292 19.52 -9.28 -10.42
C THR A 292 20.94 -8.81 -10.69
N THR A 293 21.18 -8.10 -11.79
CA THR A 293 22.50 -7.58 -12.17
C THR A 293 22.44 -6.10 -12.56
N GLY A 294 23.59 -5.43 -12.56
CA GLY A 294 23.78 -4.08 -13.07
C GLY A 294 22.89 -3.03 -12.41
N ALA A 295 22.33 -2.13 -13.22
CA ALA A 295 21.49 -1.02 -12.76
C ALA A 295 20.21 -1.50 -12.05
N TRP A 296 19.62 -2.63 -12.50
CA TRP A 296 18.43 -3.20 -11.88
C TRP A 296 18.70 -3.71 -10.47
N ALA A 297 19.79 -4.46 -10.24
CA ALA A 297 20.15 -4.91 -8.89
C ALA A 297 20.36 -3.72 -7.95
N ALA A 298 21.06 -2.68 -8.39
CA ALA A 298 21.28 -1.47 -7.61
C ALA A 298 19.98 -0.71 -7.32
N ALA A 299 19.03 -0.67 -8.25
CA ALA A 299 17.74 -0.03 -8.05
C ALA A 299 16.87 -0.82 -7.05
N LEU A 300 16.79 -2.15 -7.18
CA LEU A 300 16.10 -3.02 -6.22
C LEU A 300 16.66 -2.87 -4.81
N GLU A 301 17.99 -2.83 -4.68
CA GLU A 301 18.67 -2.62 -3.40
C GLU A 301 18.28 -1.27 -2.76
N ARG A 302 18.30 -0.17 -3.53
CA ARG A 302 17.93 1.17 -3.05
C ARG A 302 16.49 1.24 -2.59
N GLN A 303 15.58 0.53 -3.27
CA GLN A 303 14.14 0.55 -2.99
C GLN A 303 13.69 -0.56 -2.03
N SER A 304 14.59 -1.42 -1.55
CA SER A 304 14.30 -2.36 -0.46
C SER A 304 14.04 -1.61 0.84
N ALA A 305 13.04 -2.07 1.60
CA ALA A 305 12.60 -1.45 2.86
C ALA A 305 13.31 -2.03 4.08
N GLY A 306 13.20 -1.36 5.23
CA GLY A 306 13.74 -1.82 6.52
C GLY A 306 15.23 -1.55 6.69
N ARG A 307 15.82 -0.67 5.89
CA ARG A 307 17.27 -0.41 5.86
C ARG A 307 17.68 0.93 6.48
N ARG A 308 16.74 1.72 6.93
CA ARG A 308 16.93 3.03 7.57
C ARG A 308 16.16 3.06 8.89
N PRO A 309 16.56 3.93 9.86
CA PRO A 309 15.79 4.11 11.08
C PRO A 309 14.34 4.49 10.77
N GLY A 310 13.39 3.86 11.46
CA GLY A 310 11.98 4.23 11.44
C GLY A 310 11.64 5.24 12.54
N ALA A 311 10.60 6.04 12.33
CA ALA A 311 10.09 7.00 13.32
C ALA A 311 9.40 6.30 14.51
N ALA A 312 8.83 5.12 14.27
CA ALA A 312 8.03 4.38 15.24
C ALA A 312 8.45 2.90 15.31
N PRO A 313 8.12 2.21 16.41
CA PRO A 313 8.22 0.76 16.51
C PRO A 313 7.49 0.05 15.38
N VAL A 314 7.97 -1.14 15.01
CA VAL A 314 7.40 -1.96 13.94
C VAL A 314 6.84 -3.26 14.51
N LEU A 315 5.56 -3.52 14.27
CA LEU A 315 4.94 -4.83 14.49
C LEU A 315 4.82 -5.56 13.14
N LEU A 316 5.75 -6.45 12.86
CA LEU A 316 5.69 -7.36 11.72
C LEU A 316 4.74 -8.52 12.05
N VAL A 317 3.76 -8.79 11.20
CA VAL A 317 2.89 -9.97 11.31
C VAL A 317 2.96 -10.78 10.01
N HIS A 318 3.05 -12.14 10.12
CA HIS A 318 3.27 -12.98 8.94
C HIS A 318 2.68 -14.37 9.11
N GLY A 319 2.07 -14.89 8.05
CA GLY A 319 1.57 -16.27 7.99
C GLY A 319 2.69 -17.26 7.66
N GLU A 320 2.81 -18.36 8.43
CA GLU A 320 3.87 -19.35 8.22
C GLU A 320 3.68 -20.20 6.96
N ALA A 321 2.45 -20.27 6.43
CA ALA A 321 2.13 -20.94 5.18
C ALA A 321 2.05 -19.98 3.97
N ASP A 322 2.57 -18.75 4.11
CA ASP A 322 2.63 -17.77 3.04
C ASP A 322 3.69 -18.19 2.00
N ASP A 323 3.24 -18.48 0.78
CA ASP A 323 4.09 -18.84 -0.35
C ASP A 323 4.26 -17.70 -1.38
N ASP A 324 3.55 -16.60 -1.22
CA ASP A 324 3.77 -15.36 -1.96
C ASP A 324 4.96 -14.59 -1.39
N ALA A 325 4.89 -14.18 -0.13
CA ALA A 325 6.02 -13.62 0.61
C ALA A 325 6.46 -14.65 1.66
N LEU A 326 7.70 -15.15 1.59
CA LEU A 326 8.13 -16.20 2.51
C LEU A 326 8.38 -15.64 3.91
N VAL A 327 7.87 -16.32 4.95
CA VAL A 327 8.07 -15.93 6.36
C VAL A 327 9.55 -15.77 6.74
N GLY A 328 10.45 -16.58 6.15
CA GLY A 328 11.90 -16.45 6.34
C GLY A 328 12.46 -15.11 5.88
N TRP A 329 11.89 -14.49 4.84
CA TRP A 329 12.29 -13.14 4.41
C TRP A 329 11.89 -12.08 5.45
N THR A 330 10.72 -12.23 6.06
CA THR A 330 10.27 -11.31 7.12
C THR A 330 11.08 -11.50 8.40
N THR A 331 11.55 -12.70 8.70
CA THR A 331 12.50 -12.95 9.80
C THR A 331 13.80 -12.18 9.57
N THR A 332 14.41 -12.31 8.39
CA THR A 332 15.61 -11.55 8.01
C THR A 332 15.35 -10.04 7.98
N LEU A 333 14.18 -9.61 7.51
CA LEU A 333 13.77 -8.20 7.52
C LEU A 333 13.69 -7.66 8.96
N ALA A 334 13.13 -8.41 9.90
CA ALA A 334 13.08 -8.02 11.31
C ALA A 334 14.48 -7.82 11.92
N GLU A 335 15.42 -8.70 11.57
CA GLU A 335 16.82 -8.55 11.97
C GLU A 335 17.45 -7.31 11.35
N THR A 336 17.23 -7.08 10.07
CA THR A 336 17.72 -5.90 9.34
C THR A 336 17.20 -4.61 9.97
N ILE A 337 15.90 -4.50 10.24
CA ILE A 337 15.31 -3.31 10.88
C ILE A 337 15.92 -3.08 12.26
N ARG A 338 16.14 -4.12 13.07
CA ARG A 338 16.78 -3.97 14.39
C ARG A 338 18.19 -3.37 14.29
N THR A 339 18.95 -3.67 13.22
CA THR A 339 20.29 -3.07 13.04
C THR A 339 20.25 -1.57 12.83
N THR A 340 19.11 -1.01 12.42
CA THR A 340 18.92 0.45 12.27
C THR A 340 18.62 1.17 13.59
N GLY A 341 18.42 0.41 14.69
CA GLY A 341 18.00 0.94 16.00
C GLY A 341 16.48 1.03 16.16
N THR A 342 15.69 0.64 15.17
CA THR A 342 14.22 0.63 15.27
C THR A 342 13.75 -0.60 16.06
N GLU A 343 12.86 -0.40 17.03
CA GLU A 343 12.24 -1.50 17.77
C GLU A 343 11.35 -2.35 16.85
N VAL A 344 11.49 -3.69 16.92
CA VAL A 344 10.72 -4.63 16.09
C VAL A 344 10.19 -5.78 16.91
N THR A 345 8.90 -5.98 16.85
CA THR A 345 8.20 -7.20 17.25
C THR A 345 7.80 -7.99 16.01
N LEU A 346 8.16 -9.26 15.95
CA LEU A 346 7.70 -10.20 14.90
C LEU A 346 6.72 -11.19 15.52
N ARG A 347 5.54 -11.32 14.91
CA ARG A 347 4.54 -12.35 15.23
C ARG A 347 4.25 -13.19 14.00
N THR A 348 4.35 -14.51 14.14
CA THR A 348 4.02 -15.46 13.07
C THR A 348 2.78 -16.26 13.43
N TYR A 349 2.04 -16.70 12.41
CA TYR A 349 0.76 -17.38 12.56
C TYR A 349 0.81 -18.72 11.82
N PRO A 350 0.77 -19.87 12.57
CA PRO A 350 0.82 -21.19 11.97
C PRO A 350 -0.31 -21.45 10.96
N ALA A 351 -0.01 -22.23 9.91
CA ALA A 351 -0.97 -22.63 8.87
C ALA A 351 -1.75 -21.48 8.20
N THR A 352 -1.19 -20.27 8.22
CA THR A 352 -1.82 -19.05 7.70
C THR A 352 -1.13 -18.64 6.40
N ASP A 353 -1.88 -18.52 5.32
CA ASP A 353 -1.41 -18.07 4.02
C ASP A 353 -1.37 -16.54 3.89
N HIS A 354 -0.93 -16.06 2.70
CA HIS A 354 -0.77 -14.63 2.39
C HIS A 354 -2.01 -13.79 2.63
N MET A 355 -3.21 -14.32 2.41
CA MET A 355 -4.46 -13.59 2.58
C MET A 355 -5.15 -13.87 3.92
N ALA A 356 -4.98 -15.09 4.45
CA ALA A 356 -5.58 -15.48 5.72
C ALA A 356 -4.98 -14.71 6.92
N ILE A 357 -3.80 -14.08 6.75
CA ILE A 357 -3.15 -13.26 7.78
C ILE A 357 -4.05 -12.15 8.31
N HIS A 358 -4.92 -11.60 7.47
CA HIS A 358 -5.85 -10.55 7.87
C HIS A 358 -6.81 -11.01 8.99
N ASP A 359 -7.33 -12.21 8.88
CA ASP A 359 -8.25 -12.76 9.88
C ASP A 359 -7.46 -13.31 11.08
N ALA A 360 -6.34 -14.00 10.82
CA ALA A 360 -5.53 -14.63 11.87
C ALA A 360 -4.88 -13.61 12.82
N ALA A 361 -4.44 -12.47 12.32
CA ALA A 361 -3.75 -11.44 13.09
C ALA A 361 -4.68 -10.31 13.59
N GLN A 362 -5.99 -10.35 13.28
CA GLN A 362 -6.91 -9.23 13.52
C GLN A 362 -6.88 -8.72 14.95
N ASP A 363 -7.05 -9.58 15.93
CA ASP A 363 -7.14 -9.16 17.33
C ASP A 363 -5.81 -8.60 17.85
N ASP A 364 -4.69 -9.19 17.46
CA ASP A 364 -3.36 -8.72 17.82
C ASP A 364 -3.03 -7.35 17.19
N VAL A 365 -3.39 -7.17 15.93
CA VAL A 365 -3.18 -5.91 15.20
C VAL A 365 -4.03 -4.81 15.80
N LEU A 366 -5.33 -5.04 15.98
CA LEU A 366 -6.25 -4.07 16.57
C LEU A 366 -5.84 -3.68 17.99
N ALA A 367 -5.53 -4.64 18.86
CA ALA A 367 -5.06 -4.36 20.21
C ALA A 367 -3.75 -3.54 20.23
N SER A 368 -2.85 -3.76 19.26
CA SER A 368 -1.61 -3.01 19.16
C SER A 368 -1.84 -1.58 18.65
N LEU A 369 -2.72 -1.42 17.66
CA LEU A 369 -3.12 -0.10 17.15
C LEU A 369 -3.83 0.72 18.25
N SER A 370 -4.82 0.15 18.94
CA SER A 370 -5.54 0.83 20.02
C SER A 370 -4.61 1.28 21.15
N ARG A 371 -3.63 0.44 21.52
CA ARG A 371 -2.63 0.78 22.54
C ARG A 371 -1.75 1.94 22.08
N ALA A 372 -1.22 1.88 20.87
CA ALA A 372 -0.32 2.91 20.35
C ALA A 372 -1.02 4.27 20.15
N LEU A 373 -2.32 4.27 19.83
CA LEU A 373 -3.09 5.47 19.56
C LEU A 373 -3.82 6.03 20.80
N GLY A 374 -3.96 5.23 21.86
CA GLY A 374 -4.66 5.61 23.09
C GLY A 374 -3.78 6.17 24.22
N ASP A 375 -2.47 6.05 24.13
CA ASP A 375 -1.54 6.50 25.16
C ASP A 375 -1.21 8.00 25.02
N ASP A 376 -2.15 8.87 25.39
CA ASP A 376 -1.88 10.19 25.95
C ASP A 376 -2.09 10.12 27.47
N GLY A 377 -1.18 9.42 28.16
CA GLY A 377 -1.09 9.36 29.61
C GLY A 377 -0.25 10.47 30.19
#